data_bdf49f5e09c3eb6f86ef67f0de3f48a1
#
_entry.id   bdf49f5e09c3eb6f86ef67f0de3f48a1
#
_cell.length_a   1.000
_cell.length_b   1.000
_cell.length_c   1.000
_cell.angle_alpha   90.00
_cell.angle_beta   90.00
_cell.angle_gamma   90.00
#
_symmetry.space_group_name_H-M   'P 1'
#
loop_
_entity.id
_entity.type
_entity.pdbx_description
1 polymer ?
#
loop_
_entity_poly.entity_id
_entity_poly.type
_entity_poly.pdbx_seq_one_letter_code
_entity_poly.pdbx_strand_id
1 'polypeptide(L)'
;VLEERIASGGMADVWRALDDVLQRNVAVKIMRADPDNEEIFAERFRDEALHSAALMHVNITTVFDYGEDDHLTYLVMELVQGLPLSAVIRDQGAMPPEAVRSILGQAALALGTAHEAGVVHRDVKPANILVREDGLVKLTDFGIARAIDAIGHTRVGEMLGTPNYISPEQAIGQQATGASDLYALGVVAHEMLTGTRPFDRGTPIATAMSHVNEPPPPLGDDVPDDIRAVVAALLQKDPDDRPENAASVAVMLGVAPLEISGLDLGEASEVPSGYLAMPITPMTPSRPLTAPADRQQADVPTMAAGPDQLLD
;
A
#
# COMPACT_ATOMS: atom_id res chain seq x y z
N VAL A 1 17.46 -3.14 11.45
CA VAL A 1 17.26 -4.40 12.21
C VAL A 1 15.80 -4.72 12.27
N LEU A 2 15.37 -5.93 11.82
CA LEU A 2 13.96 -6.37 11.95
C LEU A 2 13.66 -6.70 13.42
N GLU A 3 12.49 -6.25 13.92
CA GLU A 3 12.08 -6.43 15.31
C GLU A 3 10.87 -7.35 15.44
N GLU A 4 9.74 -7.00 14.82
CA GLU A 4 8.46 -7.69 14.96
C GLU A 4 7.71 -7.73 13.63
N ARG A 5 7.11 -8.87 13.30
CA ARG A 5 6.23 -8.98 12.14
C ARG A 5 4.85 -8.43 12.48
N ILE A 6 4.47 -7.33 11.82
CA ILE A 6 3.21 -6.62 12.07
C ILE A 6 2.08 -7.07 11.15
N ALA A 7 2.40 -7.60 9.95
CA ALA A 7 1.41 -8.15 9.05
C ALA A 7 2.01 -9.27 8.20
N SER A 8 1.17 -10.21 7.76
CA SER A 8 1.53 -11.30 6.85
C SER A 8 0.44 -11.46 5.81
N GLY A 9 0.81 -11.38 4.53
CA GLY A 9 -0.07 -11.55 3.38
C GLY A 9 0.40 -12.68 2.47
N GLY A 10 -0.35 -12.93 1.39
CA GLY A 10 0.01 -13.96 0.41
C GLY A 10 1.33 -13.70 -0.32
N MET A 11 1.67 -12.43 -0.57
CA MET A 11 2.81 -12.02 -1.39
C MET A 11 3.95 -11.36 -0.59
N ALA A 12 3.69 -10.90 0.63
CA ALA A 12 4.69 -10.19 1.43
C ALA A 12 4.42 -10.31 2.93
N ASP A 13 5.48 -10.16 3.70
CA ASP A 13 5.43 -9.93 5.15
C ASP A 13 5.85 -8.49 5.45
N VAL A 14 5.15 -7.83 6.39
CA VAL A 14 5.50 -6.49 6.84
C VAL A 14 6.05 -6.57 8.26
N TRP A 15 7.20 -5.98 8.46
CA TRP A 15 7.93 -5.99 9.73
C TRP A 15 8.09 -4.58 10.27
N ARG A 16 7.97 -4.42 11.57
CA ARG A 16 8.55 -3.28 12.27
C ARG A 16 10.06 -3.48 12.32
N ALA A 17 10.80 -2.43 12.02
CA ALA A 17 12.26 -2.46 12.03
C ALA A 17 12.84 -1.16 12.56
N LEU A 18 14.04 -1.24 13.11
CA LEU A 18 14.85 -0.08 13.43
C LEU A 18 15.82 0.24 12.29
N ASP A 19 15.72 1.44 11.74
CA ASP A 19 16.74 2.06 10.90
C ASP A 19 17.86 2.54 11.86
N ASP A 20 18.93 1.77 11.96
CA ASP A 20 20.03 2.02 12.90
C ASP A 20 20.95 3.16 12.47
N VAL A 21 20.88 3.58 11.21
CA VAL A 21 21.61 4.75 10.72
C VAL A 21 20.90 6.05 11.13
N LEU A 22 19.58 6.13 10.88
CA LEU A 22 18.78 7.31 11.19
C LEU A 22 18.08 7.23 12.55
N GLN A 23 18.28 6.14 13.32
CA GLN A 23 17.73 5.92 14.66
C GLN A 23 16.20 6.14 14.74
N ARG A 24 15.47 5.58 13.76
CA ARG A 24 14.02 5.68 13.68
C ARG A 24 13.37 4.33 13.39
N ASN A 25 12.13 4.16 13.87
CA ASN A 25 11.32 3.01 13.53
C ASN A 25 10.75 3.16 12.12
N VAL A 26 10.78 2.08 11.35
CA VAL A 26 10.27 1.98 9.98
C VAL A 26 9.45 0.71 9.81
N ALA A 27 8.62 0.66 8.78
CA ALA A 27 8.02 -0.57 8.31
C ALA A 27 8.85 -1.10 7.14
N VAL A 28 9.14 -2.40 7.14
CA VAL A 28 9.84 -3.08 6.05
C VAL A 28 8.92 -4.16 5.49
N LYS A 29 8.50 -3.98 4.25
CA LYS A 29 7.71 -4.95 3.49
C LYS A 29 8.67 -5.83 2.69
N ILE A 30 8.74 -7.10 3.05
CA ILE A 30 9.60 -8.10 2.43
C ILE A 30 8.75 -8.96 1.52
N MET A 31 9.10 -9.00 0.23
CA MET A 31 8.40 -9.82 -0.74
C MET A 31 8.81 -11.27 -0.60
N ARG A 32 7.84 -12.17 -0.77
CA ARG A 32 8.11 -13.59 -0.88
C ARG A 32 8.46 -13.90 -2.33
N ALA A 33 9.67 -14.39 -2.55
CA ALA A 33 10.10 -14.80 -3.87
C ALA A 33 9.18 -15.90 -4.42
N ASP A 34 8.72 -15.72 -5.65
CA ASP A 34 8.15 -16.81 -6.44
C ASP A 34 9.31 -17.37 -7.30
N PRO A 35 9.80 -18.59 -7.02
CA PRO A 35 10.97 -19.14 -7.70
C PRO A 35 10.82 -19.24 -9.21
N ASP A 36 9.59 -19.29 -9.72
CA ASP A 36 9.31 -19.47 -11.15
C ASP A 36 9.27 -18.13 -11.92
N ASN A 37 9.22 -16.97 -11.22
CA ASN A 37 9.04 -15.65 -11.85
C ASN A 37 9.86 -14.52 -11.17
N GLU A 38 10.93 -14.84 -10.49
CA GLU A 38 11.69 -13.93 -9.60
C GLU A 38 12.14 -12.63 -10.29
N GLU A 39 12.74 -12.71 -11.49
CA GLU A 39 13.25 -11.53 -12.19
C GLU A 39 12.14 -10.56 -12.64
N ILE A 40 11.06 -11.09 -13.22
CA ILE A 40 9.93 -10.28 -13.70
C ILE A 40 9.22 -9.61 -12.52
N PHE A 41 9.21 -10.30 -11.38
CA PHE A 41 8.60 -9.84 -10.15
C PHE A 41 9.39 -8.69 -9.53
N ALA A 42 10.70 -8.84 -9.44
CA ALA A 42 11.61 -7.84 -8.88
C ALA A 42 11.60 -6.53 -9.70
N GLU A 43 11.66 -6.62 -11.03
CA GLU A 43 11.64 -5.45 -11.92
C GLU A 43 10.38 -4.62 -11.73
N ARG A 44 9.21 -5.26 -11.67
CA ARG A 44 7.92 -4.58 -11.50
C ARG A 44 7.74 -3.99 -10.11
N PHE A 45 8.17 -4.71 -9.10
CA PHE A 45 8.15 -4.22 -7.72
C PHE A 45 9.03 -2.98 -7.58
N ARG A 46 10.18 -2.96 -8.28
CA ARG A 46 11.07 -1.80 -8.34
C ARG A 46 10.42 -0.61 -9.03
N ASP A 47 9.81 -0.82 -10.20
CA ASP A 47 9.14 0.27 -10.93
C ASP A 47 8.02 0.89 -10.11
N GLU A 48 7.25 0.07 -9.43
CA GLU A 48 6.16 0.50 -8.59
C GLU A 48 6.64 1.18 -7.30
N ALA A 49 7.73 0.67 -6.70
CA ALA A 49 8.40 1.33 -5.59
C ALA A 49 8.88 2.74 -5.98
N LEU A 50 9.44 2.90 -7.18
CA LEU A 50 9.87 4.20 -7.71
C LEU A 50 8.69 5.16 -7.89
N HIS A 51 7.54 4.69 -8.43
CA HIS A 51 6.34 5.50 -8.57
C HIS A 51 5.76 5.90 -7.21
N SER A 52 5.72 4.96 -6.25
CA SER A 52 5.22 5.23 -4.89
C SER A 52 6.14 6.18 -4.11
N ALA A 53 7.47 6.10 -4.32
CA ALA A 53 8.45 6.96 -3.67
C ALA A 53 8.32 8.44 -4.11
N ALA A 54 7.76 8.70 -5.29
CA ALA A 54 7.51 10.06 -5.78
C ALA A 54 6.27 10.71 -5.13
N LEU A 55 5.42 9.93 -4.44
CA LEU A 55 4.20 10.44 -3.84
C LEU A 55 4.49 11.04 -2.45
N MET A 56 4.28 12.33 -2.32
CA MET A 56 4.42 13.07 -1.05
C MET A 56 3.09 13.70 -0.65
N HIS A 57 2.39 13.10 0.29
CA HIS A 57 1.12 13.62 0.83
C HIS A 57 0.92 13.14 2.27
N VAL A 58 0.28 13.98 3.10
CA VAL A 58 0.03 13.66 4.51
C VAL A 58 -0.79 12.38 4.70
N ASN A 59 -1.68 12.08 3.74
CA ASN A 59 -2.53 10.90 3.76
C ASN A 59 -1.98 9.74 2.91
N ILE A 60 -0.71 9.76 2.51
CA ILE A 60 -0.02 8.65 1.83
C ILE A 60 1.12 8.18 2.73
N THR A 61 1.30 6.87 2.84
CA THR A 61 2.45 6.28 3.54
C THR A 61 3.72 6.55 2.74
N THR A 62 4.68 7.25 3.34
CA THR A 62 5.91 7.62 2.67
C THR A 62 6.81 6.41 2.46
N VAL A 63 7.28 6.21 1.24
CA VAL A 63 8.34 5.24 0.92
C VAL A 63 9.68 5.90 1.14
N PHE A 64 10.57 5.27 1.88
CA PHE A 64 11.88 5.79 2.23
C PHE A 64 13.00 5.18 1.39
N ASP A 65 12.90 3.89 1.10
CA ASP A 65 13.95 3.17 0.40
C ASP A 65 13.42 1.86 -0.21
N TYR A 66 14.14 1.36 -1.20
CA TYR A 66 13.93 0.08 -1.84
C TYR A 66 15.27 -0.64 -1.90
N GLY A 67 15.27 -1.93 -1.66
CA GLY A 67 16.51 -2.71 -1.75
C GLY A 67 16.27 -4.15 -2.17
N GLU A 68 17.35 -4.74 -2.64
CA GLU A 68 17.47 -6.16 -2.99
C GLU A 68 18.65 -6.73 -2.21
N ASP A 69 18.47 -7.87 -1.56
CA ASP A 69 19.51 -8.57 -0.80
C ASP A 69 19.34 -10.09 -1.02
N ASP A 70 20.35 -10.72 -1.64
CA ASP A 70 20.43 -12.14 -2.05
C ASP A 70 19.19 -12.65 -2.78
N HIS A 71 18.09 -12.78 -2.52
CA HIS A 71 16.86 -13.20 -3.18
C HIS A 71 15.63 -12.54 -2.54
N LEU A 72 15.86 -11.54 -1.69
CA LEU A 72 14.83 -10.80 -1.01
C LEU A 72 14.72 -9.40 -1.60
N THR A 73 13.54 -9.06 -2.04
CA THR A 73 13.21 -7.69 -2.44
C THR A 73 12.39 -7.06 -1.32
N TYR A 74 12.77 -5.86 -0.90
CA TYR A 74 12.11 -5.20 0.22
C TYR A 74 11.89 -3.70 -0.02
N LEU A 75 10.87 -3.18 0.63
CA LEU A 75 10.52 -1.77 0.64
C LEU A 75 10.54 -1.25 2.07
N VAL A 76 11.27 -0.15 2.29
CA VAL A 76 11.32 0.55 3.58
C VAL A 76 10.35 1.72 3.52
N MET A 77 9.44 1.80 4.48
CA MET A 77 8.40 2.83 4.48
C MET A 77 8.12 3.35 5.89
N GLU A 78 7.35 4.41 5.96
CA GLU A 78 6.84 4.99 7.20
C GLU A 78 6.11 3.93 8.03
N LEU A 79 6.50 3.80 9.30
CA LEU A 79 5.75 3.01 10.27
C LEU A 79 4.57 3.84 10.77
N VAL A 80 3.39 3.59 10.24
CA VAL A 80 2.16 4.27 10.65
C VAL A 80 1.66 3.68 11.95
N GLN A 81 1.57 4.51 13.00
CA GLN A 81 0.96 4.13 14.27
C GLN A 81 -0.56 4.26 14.18
N GLY A 82 -1.23 3.20 13.70
CA GLY A 82 -2.66 3.17 13.46
C GLY A 82 -3.15 1.75 13.22
N LEU A 83 -4.46 1.61 13.10
CA LEU A 83 -5.11 0.34 12.79
C LEU A 83 -5.57 0.32 11.33
N PRO A 84 -5.49 -0.82 10.65
CA PRO A 84 -6.16 -0.99 9.37
C PRO A 84 -7.67 -0.75 9.56
N LEU A 85 -8.30 -0.02 8.64
CA LEU A 85 -9.73 0.24 8.66
C LEU A 85 -10.55 -1.06 8.70
N SER A 86 -10.03 -2.15 8.10
CA SER A 86 -10.64 -3.48 8.19
C SER A 86 -10.74 -4.01 9.63
N ALA A 87 -9.78 -3.68 10.49
CA ALA A 87 -9.86 -4.00 11.92
C ALA A 87 -10.89 -3.13 12.62
N VAL A 88 -10.93 -1.83 12.30
CA VAL A 88 -11.91 -0.90 12.87
C VAL A 88 -13.34 -1.33 12.53
N ILE A 89 -13.62 -1.63 11.26
CA ILE A 89 -14.96 -2.10 10.82
C ILE A 89 -15.33 -3.43 11.49
N ARG A 90 -14.39 -4.37 11.54
CA ARG A 90 -14.65 -5.67 12.20
C ARG A 90 -15.01 -5.53 13.68
N ASP A 91 -14.34 -4.63 14.40
CA ASP A 91 -14.47 -4.50 15.83
C ASP A 91 -15.67 -3.60 16.23
N GLN A 92 -16.00 -2.60 15.40
CA GLN A 92 -17.08 -1.63 15.68
C GLN A 92 -18.37 -1.91 14.90
N GLY A 93 -18.32 -2.62 13.78
CA GLY A 93 -19.44 -2.74 12.84
C GLY A 93 -19.66 -1.45 12.04
N ALA A 94 -20.90 -1.05 11.86
CA ALA A 94 -21.26 0.20 11.18
C ALA A 94 -20.72 1.43 11.92
N MET A 95 -20.12 2.34 11.17
CA MET A 95 -19.46 3.53 11.70
C MET A 95 -20.38 4.78 11.62
N PRO A 96 -20.22 5.75 12.53
CA PRO A 96 -20.95 7.01 12.43
C PRO A 96 -20.66 7.72 11.11
N PRO A 97 -21.69 8.31 10.44
CA PRO A 97 -21.55 8.96 9.14
C PRO A 97 -20.46 10.03 9.08
N GLU A 98 -20.26 10.80 10.15
CA GLU A 98 -19.21 11.83 10.18
C GLU A 98 -17.79 11.23 10.24
N ALA A 99 -17.60 10.08 10.88
CA ALA A 99 -16.32 9.36 10.82
C ALA A 99 -16.07 8.85 9.40
N VAL A 100 -17.11 8.32 8.73
CA VAL A 100 -17.03 7.89 7.33
C VAL A 100 -16.69 9.06 6.41
N ARG A 101 -17.33 10.22 6.58
CA ARG A 101 -17.05 11.46 5.85
C ARG A 101 -15.56 11.82 5.94
N SER A 102 -15.03 11.85 7.16
CA SER A 102 -13.64 12.21 7.40
C SER A 102 -12.66 11.22 6.74
N ILE A 103 -12.87 9.91 6.94
CA ILE A 103 -11.99 8.88 6.39
C ILE A 103 -12.05 8.89 4.86
N LEU A 104 -13.25 8.95 4.30
CA LEU A 104 -13.47 8.94 2.86
C LEU A 104 -12.85 10.17 2.18
N GLY A 105 -13.03 11.36 2.78
CA GLY A 105 -12.47 12.59 2.26
C GLY A 105 -10.94 12.60 2.27
N GLN A 106 -10.31 12.15 3.36
CA GLN A 106 -8.84 12.04 3.44
C GLN A 106 -8.29 11.00 2.45
N ALA A 107 -8.96 9.85 2.28
CA ALA A 107 -8.58 8.85 1.30
C ALA A 107 -8.73 9.39 -0.14
N ALA A 108 -9.79 10.16 -0.41
CA ALA A 108 -9.99 10.80 -1.71
C ALA A 108 -8.88 11.83 -2.02
N LEU A 109 -8.44 12.65 -1.05
CA LEU A 109 -7.32 13.57 -1.23
C LEU A 109 -6.01 12.83 -1.56
N ALA A 110 -5.75 11.72 -0.88
CA ALA A 110 -4.59 10.88 -1.16
C ALA A 110 -4.63 10.30 -2.58
N LEU A 111 -5.78 9.74 -2.99
CA LEU A 111 -5.98 9.23 -4.34
C LEU A 111 -5.84 10.34 -5.39
N GLY A 112 -6.36 11.54 -5.13
CA GLY A 112 -6.22 12.69 -6.03
C GLY A 112 -4.77 13.01 -6.31
N THR A 113 -3.95 13.12 -5.25
CA THR A 113 -2.50 13.35 -5.38
C THR A 113 -1.81 12.26 -6.19
N ALA A 114 -2.17 10.99 -5.97
CA ALA A 114 -1.59 9.88 -6.72
C ALA A 114 -1.99 9.91 -8.20
N HIS A 115 -3.29 10.15 -8.50
CA HIS A 115 -3.80 10.21 -9.86
C HIS A 115 -3.20 11.37 -10.66
N GLU A 116 -2.99 12.54 -10.04
CA GLU A 116 -2.29 13.68 -10.63
C GLU A 116 -0.83 13.36 -10.99
N ALA A 117 -0.18 12.49 -10.20
CA ALA A 117 1.14 11.97 -10.50
C ALA A 117 1.15 10.80 -11.49
N GLY A 118 -0.02 10.42 -12.06
CA GLY A 118 -0.16 9.31 -12.99
C GLY A 118 -0.15 7.92 -12.32
N VAL A 119 -0.28 7.85 -10.99
CA VAL A 119 -0.28 6.60 -10.23
C VAL A 119 -1.71 6.20 -9.87
N VAL A 120 -2.15 5.03 -10.29
CA VAL A 120 -3.42 4.41 -9.92
C VAL A 120 -3.18 3.40 -8.80
N HIS A 121 -3.98 3.44 -7.74
CA HIS A 121 -3.79 2.58 -6.56
C HIS A 121 -4.11 1.10 -6.86
N ARG A 122 -5.16 0.82 -7.60
CA ARG A 122 -5.62 -0.51 -8.09
C ARG A 122 -6.07 -1.50 -7.02
N ASP A 123 -5.79 -1.27 -5.74
CA ASP A 123 -6.13 -2.16 -4.61
C ASP A 123 -6.67 -1.38 -3.41
N VAL A 124 -7.57 -0.42 -3.65
CA VAL A 124 -8.25 0.33 -2.59
C VAL A 124 -9.16 -0.61 -1.82
N LYS A 125 -8.87 -0.80 -0.52
CA LYS A 125 -9.64 -1.66 0.39
C LYS A 125 -9.37 -1.28 1.85
N PRO A 126 -10.22 -1.66 2.80
CA PRO A 126 -10.04 -1.28 4.21
C PRO A 126 -8.72 -1.73 4.83
N ALA A 127 -8.11 -2.80 4.33
CA ALA A 127 -6.81 -3.27 4.82
C ALA A 127 -5.66 -2.31 4.46
N ASN A 128 -5.80 -1.55 3.36
CA ASN A 128 -4.80 -0.61 2.86
C ASN A 128 -5.08 0.84 3.27
N ILE A 129 -6.06 1.06 4.16
CA ILE A 129 -6.38 2.35 4.76
C ILE A 129 -6.06 2.26 6.24
N LEU A 130 -5.04 2.98 6.68
CA LEU A 130 -4.61 3.00 8.08
C LEU A 130 -5.23 4.21 8.76
N VAL A 131 -5.89 3.99 9.91
CA VAL A 131 -6.53 5.04 10.71
C VAL A 131 -5.76 5.19 12.02
N ARG A 132 -5.21 6.38 12.26
CA ARG A 132 -4.50 6.71 13.49
C ARG A 132 -5.48 7.15 14.59
N GLU A 133 -5.01 7.12 15.82
CA GLU A 133 -5.80 7.56 16.99
C GLU A 133 -6.20 9.05 16.93
N ASP A 134 -5.40 9.89 16.28
CA ASP A 134 -5.70 11.31 16.07
C ASP A 134 -6.67 11.56 14.91
N GLY A 135 -7.19 10.51 14.27
CA GLY A 135 -8.10 10.58 13.13
C GLY A 135 -7.42 10.81 11.78
N LEU A 136 -6.09 10.88 11.73
CA LEU A 136 -5.36 10.95 10.46
C LEU A 136 -5.46 9.60 9.74
N VAL A 137 -5.76 9.67 8.45
CA VAL A 137 -5.84 8.51 7.56
C VAL A 137 -4.61 8.45 6.67
N LYS A 138 -4.05 7.27 6.47
CA LYS A 138 -2.98 7.05 5.50
C LYS A 138 -3.31 5.88 4.59
N LEU A 139 -3.23 6.12 3.28
CA LEU A 139 -3.23 5.05 2.28
C LEU A 139 -1.84 4.41 2.18
N THR A 140 -1.82 3.09 2.07
CA THR A 140 -0.60 2.30 1.90
C THR A 140 -0.76 1.31 0.73
N ASP A 141 0.33 0.73 0.27
CA ASP A 141 0.32 -0.34 -0.73
C ASP A 141 -0.27 0.09 -2.09
N PHE A 142 0.18 1.23 -2.62
CA PHE A 142 -0.16 1.65 -3.98
C PHE A 142 0.30 0.58 -4.97
N GLY A 143 -0.65 -0.14 -5.56
CA GLY A 143 -0.56 -0.98 -6.75
C GLY A 143 0.47 -2.11 -6.82
N ILE A 144 1.35 -2.30 -5.82
CA ILE A 144 2.52 -3.18 -5.83
C ILE A 144 2.18 -4.64 -6.23
N ALA A 145 0.96 -5.09 -5.99
CA ALA A 145 0.60 -6.49 -6.19
C ALA A 145 -0.03 -6.80 -7.55
N ARG A 146 -0.66 -5.84 -8.25
CA ARG A 146 -1.48 -6.10 -9.45
C ARG A 146 -0.81 -5.84 -10.79
N ALA A 147 0.36 -5.22 -10.82
CA ALA A 147 1.19 -5.19 -12.04
C ALA A 147 1.56 -6.62 -12.51
N ILE A 148 1.52 -7.59 -11.58
CA ILE A 148 1.82 -8.99 -11.84
C ILE A 148 0.69 -9.69 -12.60
N ASP A 149 -0.58 -9.34 -12.34
CA ASP A 149 -1.74 -9.97 -12.97
C ASP A 149 -1.94 -9.56 -14.45
N ALA A 150 -1.32 -8.48 -14.90
CA ALA A 150 -1.47 -7.95 -16.27
C ALA A 150 -0.70 -8.73 -17.33
N ILE A 151 0.16 -9.69 -16.98
CA ILE A 151 0.88 -10.54 -17.93
C ILE A 151 0.34 -11.97 -17.91
N GLY A 152 -0.75 -12.21 -18.63
CA GLY A 152 -0.99 -13.45 -19.38
C GLY A 152 -1.04 -14.78 -18.62
N HIS A 153 -1.10 -14.81 -17.30
CA HIS A 153 -1.25 -16.03 -16.51
C HIS A 153 -2.52 -16.06 -15.66
N THR A 154 -3.55 -15.31 -16.03
CA THR A 154 -4.90 -15.71 -15.64
C THR A 154 -5.22 -16.97 -16.42
N ARG A 155 -4.79 -18.14 -15.92
CA ARG A 155 -5.51 -19.36 -16.22
C ARG A 155 -6.95 -19.06 -15.86
N VAL A 156 -7.83 -19.18 -16.83
CA VAL A 156 -9.27 -19.03 -16.65
C VAL A 156 -9.67 -19.86 -15.41
N GLY A 157 -9.92 -19.20 -14.28
CA GLY A 157 -10.27 -19.84 -13.02
C GLY A 157 -9.42 -19.55 -11.79
N GLU A 158 -8.23 -18.94 -11.91
CA GLU A 158 -7.42 -18.53 -10.76
C GLU A 158 -7.52 -17.01 -10.56
N MET A 159 -8.64 -16.56 -10.01
CA MET A 159 -8.75 -15.20 -9.48
C MET A 159 -8.04 -15.19 -8.12
N LEU A 160 -6.81 -14.64 -8.08
CA LEU A 160 -6.02 -14.54 -6.85
C LEU A 160 -6.71 -13.56 -5.88
N GLY A 161 -7.29 -14.09 -4.80
CA GLY A 161 -7.99 -13.31 -3.78
C GLY A 161 -9.50 -13.13 -4.01
N THR A 162 -10.18 -12.65 -2.98
CA THR A 162 -11.62 -12.38 -3.03
C THR A 162 -11.85 -10.98 -3.64
N PRO A 163 -12.60 -10.86 -4.75
CA PRO A 163 -12.77 -9.60 -5.49
C PRO A 163 -13.81 -8.67 -4.83
N ASN A 164 -13.68 -8.45 -3.53
CA ASN A 164 -14.70 -7.74 -2.74
C ASN A 164 -14.78 -6.23 -3.03
N TYR A 165 -13.73 -5.66 -3.61
CA TYR A 165 -13.60 -4.21 -3.88
C TYR A 165 -13.25 -3.95 -5.35
N ILE A 166 -13.42 -4.94 -6.21
CA ILE A 166 -13.11 -4.83 -7.64
C ILE A 166 -14.13 -3.93 -8.34
N SER A 167 -13.67 -3.09 -9.26
CA SER A 167 -14.57 -2.32 -10.10
C SER A 167 -15.20 -3.17 -11.22
N PRO A 168 -16.37 -2.78 -11.76
CA PRO A 168 -17.03 -3.49 -12.86
C PRO A 168 -16.11 -3.72 -14.06
N GLU A 169 -15.38 -2.68 -14.48
CA GLU A 169 -14.43 -2.73 -15.59
C GLU A 169 -13.28 -3.70 -15.32
N GLN A 170 -12.75 -3.73 -14.11
CA GLN A 170 -11.73 -4.71 -13.74
C GLN A 170 -12.27 -6.15 -13.72
N ALA A 171 -13.52 -6.33 -13.25
CA ALA A 171 -14.15 -7.66 -13.21
C ALA A 171 -14.33 -8.28 -14.59
N ILE A 172 -14.45 -7.46 -15.65
CA ILE A 172 -14.52 -7.91 -17.04
C ILE A 172 -13.17 -7.85 -17.77
N GLY A 173 -12.06 -7.67 -17.02
CA GLY A 173 -10.70 -7.73 -17.56
C GLY A 173 -10.18 -6.45 -18.22
N GLN A 174 -10.85 -5.32 -18.01
CA GLN A 174 -10.34 -4.02 -18.46
C GLN A 174 -9.27 -3.48 -17.52
N GLN A 175 -8.47 -2.55 -18.03
CA GLN A 175 -7.42 -1.91 -17.25
C GLN A 175 -8.01 -1.00 -16.16
N ALA A 176 -7.46 -1.08 -14.94
CA ALA A 176 -7.82 -0.19 -13.85
C ALA A 176 -7.37 1.24 -14.14
N THR A 177 -8.22 2.20 -13.81
CA THR A 177 -7.98 3.63 -13.91
C THR A 177 -8.25 4.32 -12.56
N GLY A 178 -8.07 5.63 -12.48
CA GLY A 178 -8.49 6.40 -11.30
C GLY A 178 -9.97 6.23 -10.96
N ALA A 179 -10.83 6.06 -11.96
CA ALA A 179 -12.25 5.78 -11.75
C ALA A 179 -12.49 4.42 -11.09
N SER A 180 -11.60 3.43 -11.31
CA SER A 180 -11.65 2.14 -10.61
C SER A 180 -11.36 2.29 -9.12
N ASP A 181 -10.40 3.14 -8.74
CA ASP A 181 -10.10 3.45 -7.33
C ASP A 181 -11.28 4.16 -6.66
N LEU A 182 -11.97 5.06 -7.39
CA LEU A 182 -13.17 5.73 -6.89
C LEU A 182 -14.31 4.75 -6.63
N TYR A 183 -14.53 3.78 -7.51
CA TYR A 183 -15.52 2.73 -7.27
C TYR A 183 -15.18 1.91 -6.02
N ALA A 184 -13.93 1.45 -5.90
CA ALA A 184 -13.47 0.71 -4.74
C ALA A 184 -13.62 1.52 -3.44
N LEU A 185 -13.35 2.83 -3.49
CA LEU A 185 -13.60 3.75 -2.37
C LEU A 185 -15.09 3.83 -2.01
N GLY A 186 -15.99 3.80 -2.99
CA GLY A 186 -17.43 3.70 -2.80
C GLY A 186 -17.86 2.41 -2.10
N VAL A 187 -17.24 1.28 -2.45
CA VAL A 187 -17.46 -0.01 -1.78
C VAL A 187 -17.01 0.05 -0.31
N VAL A 188 -15.85 0.63 -0.05
CA VAL A 188 -15.34 0.86 1.31
C VAL A 188 -16.29 1.76 2.11
N ALA A 189 -16.79 2.84 1.51
CA ALA A 189 -17.76 3.75 2.15
C ALA A 189 -19.04 3.02 2.56
N HIS A 190 -19.59 2.21 1.65
CA HIS A 190 -20.80 1.43 1.94
C HIS A 190 -20.54 0.45 3.10
N GLU A 191 -19.41 -0.24 3.10
CA GLU A 191 -19.03 -1.17 4.17
C GLU A 191 -18.85 -0.44 5.51
N MET A 192 -18.23 0.73 5.55
CA MET A 192 -18.13 1.55 6.76
C MET A 192 -19.50 1.93 7.32
N LEU A 193 -20.44 2.34 6.45
CA LEU A 193 -21.76 2.80 6.86
C LEU A 193 -22.67 1.67 7.34
N THR A 194 -22.50 0.46 6.80
CA THR A 194 -23.42 -0.67 7.06
C THR A 194 -22.80 -1.79 7.88
N GLY A 195 -21.46 -1.79 8.06
CA GLY A 195 -20.71 -2.89 8.65
C GLY A 195 -20.61 -4.12 7.74
N THR A 196 -21.15 -4.07 6.52
CA THR A 196 -21.19 -5.19 5.58
C THR A 196 -20.84 -4.76 4.17
N ARG A 197 -20.18 -5.64 3.41
CA ARG A 197 -19.85 -5.39 2.00
C ARG A 197 -21.11 -5.42 1.14
N PRO A 198 -21.27 -4.50 0.16
CA PRO A 198 -22.45 -4.48 -0.70
C PRO A 198 -22.57 -5.70 -1.61
N PHE A 199 -21.44 -6.28 -1.99
CA PHE A 199 -21.38 -7.37 -2.95
C PHE A 199 -20.53 -8.54 -2.38
N ASP A 200 -21.16 -9.43 -1.63
CA ASP A 200 -20.55 -10.68 -1.15
C ASP A 200 -21.49 -11.84 -1.49
N ARG A 201 -21.11 -12.68 -2.44
CA ARG A 201 -21.95 -13.76 -2.97
C ARG A 201 -21.35 -15.16 -2.71
N GLY A 202 -20.44 -15.27 -1.73
CA GLY A 202 -19.87 -16.54 -1.27
C GLY A 202 -18.83 -17.15 -2.21
N THR A 203 -18.80 -16.82 -3.50
CA THR A 203 -17.74 -17.25 -4.42
C THR A 203 -17.11 -16.06 -5.13
N PRO A 204 -15.80 -16.12 -5.46
CA PRO A 204 -15.11 -15.02 -6.13
C PRO A 204 -15.79 -14.59 -7.44
N ILE A 205 -16.18 -15.55 -8.28
CA ILE A 205 -16.83 -15.26 -9.56
C ILE A 205 -18.20 -14.61 -9.36
N ALA A 206 -19.04 -15.14 -8.46
CA ALA A 206 -20.35 -14.57 -8.19
C ALA A 206 -20.24 -13.14 -7.60
N THR A 207 -19.26 -12.90 -6.73
CA THR A 207 -18.98 -11.59 -6.16
C THR A 207 -18.51 -10.62 -7.24
N ALA A 208 -17.57 -11.01 -8.12
CA ALA A 208 -17.16 -10.18 -9.25
C ALA A 208 -18.32 -9.82 -10.17
N MET A 209 -19.17 -10.80 -10.51
CA MET A 209 -20.34 -10.57 -11.37
C MET A 209 -21.41 -9.70 -10.71
N SER A 210 -21.52 -9.70 -9.39
CA SER A 210 -22.43 -8.79 -8.69
C SER A 210 -21.96 -7.33 -8.75
N HIS A 211 -20.64 -7.07 -8.73
CA HIS A 211 -20.11 -5.74 -9.00
C HIS A 211 -20.48 -5.22 -10.39
N VAL A 212 -20.56 -6.12 -11.38
CA VAL A 212 -20.94 -5.76 -12.77
C VAL A 212 -22.44 -5.51 -12.90
N ASN A 213 -23.27 -6.42 -12.38
CA ASN A 213 -24.68 -6.51 -12.77
C ASN A 213 -25.68 -6.05 -11.72
N GLU A 214 -25.31 -6.02 -10.44
CA GLU A 214 -26.27 -5.73 -9.37
C GLU A 214 -26.13 -4.30 -8.87
N PRO A 215 -27.26 -3.61 -8.58
CA PRO A 215 -27.22 -2.34 -7.87
C PRO A 215 -26.71 -2.56 -6.44
N PRO A 216 -26.02 -1.57 -5.84
CA PRO A 216 -25.66 -1.66 -4.43
C PRO A 216 -26.93 -1.66 -3.57
N PRO A 217 -26.93 -2.37 -2.42
CA PRO A 217 -28.01 -2.27 -1.45
C PRO A 217 -28.21 -0.81 -1.00
N PRO A 218 -29.46 -0.38 -0.74
CA PRO A 218 -29.72 0.98 -0.28
C PRO A 218 -29.10 1.22 1.10
N LEU A 219 -28.59 2.42 1.31
CA LEU A 219 -28.17 2.90 2.63
C LEU A 219 -29.41 3.29 3.46
N GLY A 220 -29.30 3.17 4.78
CA GLY A 220 -30.35 3.53 5.71
C GLY A 220 -30.69 5.03 5.71
N ASP A 221 -31.88 5.37 6.25
CA ASP A 221 -32.34 6.77 6.35
C ASP A 221 -31.57 7.58 7.40
N ASP A 222 -30.80 6.91 8.25
CA ASP A 222 -29.89 7.49 9.23
C ASP A 222 -28.58 8.05 8.63
N VAL A 223 -28.29 7.70 7.36
CA VAL A 223 -27.15 8.25 6.62
C VAL A 223 -27.53 9.60 6.00
N PRO A 224 -26.79 10.68 6.22
CA PRO A 224 -27.04 11.99 5.60
C PRO A 224 -27.11 11.92 4.07
N ASP A 225 -28.03 12.73 3.49
CA ASP A 225 -28.32 12.73 2.05
C ASP A 225 -27.08 13.02 1.19
N ASP A 226 -26.22 13.90 1.63
CA ASP A 226 -24.99 14.25 0.94
C ASP A 226 -24.01 13.07 0.89
N ILE A 227 -23.85 12.31 1.98
CA ILE A 227 -23.02 11.10 2.01
C ILE A 227 -23.64 10.01 1.13
N ARG A 228 -24.98 9.83 1.20
CA ARG A 228 -25.68 8.88 0.30
C ARG A 228 -25.43 9.21 -1.16
N ALA A 229 -25.53 10.49 -1.52
CA ALA A 229 -25.31 10.95 -2.89
C ALA A 229 -23.87 10.66 -3.37
N VAL A 230 -22.88 10.91 -2.53
CA VAL A 230 -21.47 10.59 -2.85
C VAL A 230 -21.27 9.09 -3.05
N VAL A 231 -21.75 8.26 -2.13
CA VAL A 231 -21.62 6.80 -2.24
C VAL A 231 -22.31 6.28 -3.50
N ALA A 232 -23.51 6.78 -3.82
CA ALA A 232 -24.24 6.41 -5.02
C ALA A 232 -23.49 6.81 -6.30
N ALA A 233 -22.86 7.99 -6.33
CA ALA A 233 -22.05 8.45 -7.45
C ALA A 233 -20.79 7.59 -7.63
N LEU A 234 -20.10 7.25 -6.54
CA LEU A 234 -18.91 6.39 -6.57
C LEU A 234 -19.23 4.96 -7.08
N LEU A 235 -20.41 4.43 -6.74
CA LEU A 235 -20.82 3.06 -7.08
C LEU A 235 -21.51 2.94 -8.46
N GLN A 236 -21.49 4.00 -9.30
CA GLN A 236 -21.95 3.91 -10.67
C GLN A 236 -21.16 2.84 -11.43
N LYS A 237 -21.91 2.06 -12.26
CA LYS A 237 -21.29 0.93 -13.00
C LYS A 237 -20.44 1.41 -14.15
N ASP A 238 -20.89 2.41 -14.88
CA ASP A 238 -20.12 3.08 -15.91
C ASP A 238 -19.08 4.00 -15.25
N PRO A 239 -17.78 3.86 -15.55
CA PRO A 239 -16.74 4.76 -15.06
C PRO A 239 -16.99 6.24 -15.39
N ASP A 240 -17.61 6.53 -16.53
CA ASP A 240 -17.88 7.89 -16.99
C ASP A 240 -19.03 8.58 -16.21
N ASP A 241 -19.88 7.80 -15.50
CA ASP A 241 -20.94 8.31 -14.63
C ASP A 241 -20.44 8.59 -13.19
N ARG A 242 -19.20 8.26 -12.88
CA ARG A 242 -18.56 8.52 -11.58
C ARG A 242 -18.06 9.96 -11.50
N PRO A 243 -17.71 10.46 -10.27
CA PRO A 243 -17.03 11.75 -10.14
C PRO A 243 -15.78 11.82 -11.04
N GLU A 244 -15.56 12.97 -11.66
CA GLU A 244 -14.47 13.20 -12.62
C GLU A 244 -13.08 12.85 -12.07
N ASN A 245 -12.86 13.14 -10.77
CA ASN A 245 -11.61 12.86 -10.09
C ASN A 245 -11.82 12.73 -8.58
N ALA A 246 -10.79 12.26 -7.89
CA ALA A 246 -10.84 12.04 -6.45
C ALA A 246 -10.92 13.36 -5.65
N ALA A 247 -10.35 14.46 -6.15
CA ALA A 247 -10.45 15.76 -5.50
C ALA A 247 -11.91 16.26 -5.46
N SER A 248 -12.68 16.01 -6.51
CA SER A 248 -14.13 16.32 -6.54
C SER A 248 -14.89 15.59 -5.45
N VAL A 249 -14.50 14.33 -5.13
CA VAL A 249 -15.10 13.56 -4.02
C VAL A 249 -14.85 14.22 -2.68
N ALA A 250 -13.63 14.69 -2.42
CA ALA A 250 -13.30 15.41 -1.18
C ALA A 250 -14.15 16.70 -1.05
N VAL A 251 -14.29 17.45 -2.14
CA VAL A 251 -15.14 18.65 -2.18
C VAL A 251 -16.61 18.32 -1.91
N MET A 252 -17.16 17.27 -2.52
CA MET A 252 -18.53 16.82 -2.29
C MET A 252 -18.79 16.45 -0.81
N LEU A 253 -17.76 15.95 -0.12
CA LEU A 253 -17.80 15.63 1.31
C LEU A 253 -17.52 16.82 2.21
N GLY A 254 -17.20 18.00 1.65
CA GLY A 254 -16.82 19.19 2.43
C GLY A 254 -15.47 19.05 3.15
N VAL A 255 -14.60 18.14 2.68
CA VAL A 255 -13.25 17.97 3.20
C VAL A 255 -12.30 18.76 2.32
N ALA A 256 -11.76 19.83 2.88
CA ALA A 256 -10.75 20.64 2.18
C ALA A 256 -9.39 19.94 2.24
N PRO A 257 -8.53 20.09 1.21
CA PRO A 257 -7.13 19.78 1.34
C PRO A 257 -6.58 20.51 2.58
N LEU A 258 -5.73 19.85 3.36
CA LEU A 258 -4.94 20.53 4.37
C LEU A 258 -4.06 21.54 3.63
N GLU A 259 -4.55 22.76 3.44
CA GLU A 259 -3.70 23.84 3.03
C GLU A 259 -2.64 23.98 4.13
N ILE A 260 -1.38 23.68 3.81
CA ILE A 260 -0.24 24.15 4.59
C ILE A 260 -0.12 25.65 4.31
N SER A 261 -1.20 26.39 4.55
CA SER A 261 -1.26 27.82 4.56
C SER A 261 -0.78 28.28 5.92
N GLY A 262 0.52 28.59 6.01
CA GLY A 262 1.01 29.17 7.25
C GLY A 262 2.48 28.98 7.55
N LEU A 263 3.28 28.44 6.64
CA LEU A 263 4.66 28.87 6.57
C LEU A 263 4.63 30.21 5.84
N ASP A 264 4.30 31.27 6.60
CA ASP A 264 4.78 32.60 6.29
C ASP A 264 6.33 32.50 6.32
N LEU A 265 6.87 32.13 5.17
CA LEU A 265 8.29 32.38 4.88
C LEU A 265 8.37 33.87 4.73
N GLY A 266 8.27 34.57 5.88
CA GLY A 266 8.49 36.00 5.96
C GLY A 266 9.67 36.33 5.07
N GLU A 267 9.46 37.34 4.21
CA GLU A 267 10.38 37.82 3.18
C GLU A 267 11.82 37.44 3.55
N ALA A 268 12.47 36.65 2.71
CA ALA A 268 13.85 36.21 2.89
C ALA A 268 14.69 37.49 3.02
N SER A 269 14.76 38.03 4.24
CA SER A 269 15.70 39.04 4.59
C SER A 269 17.08 38.39 4.50
N GLU A 270 17.77 38.73 3.40
CA GLU A 270 19.20 38.62 3.16
C GLU A 270 19.89 37.45 3.88
N VAL A 271 20.03 36.31 3.17
CA VAL A 271 20.99 35.28 3.54
C VAL A 271 22.35 35.98 3.69
N PRO A 272 22.97 35.98 4.88
CA PRO A 272 24.28 36.60 5.04
C PRO A 272 25.23 35.94 4.04
N SER A 273 25.90 36.76 3.24
CA SER A 273 26.80 36.37 2.15
C SER A 273 28.03 35.54 2.56
N GLY A 274 28.02 34.95 3.75
CA GLY A 274 29.15 34.18 4.29
C GLY A 274 29.04 32.65 4.14
N TYR A 275 27.90 32.11 3.69
CA TYR A 275 27.71 30.64 3.63
C TYR A 275 27.92 29.99 2.25
N LEU A 276 28.35 30.76 1.24
CA LEU A 276 28.51 30.26 -0.13
C LEU A 276 29.95 29.97 -0.54
N ALA A 277 30.85 29.66 0.39
CA ALA A 277 32.24 29.32 0.02
C ALA A 277 32.84 28.25 0.93
N MET A 278 32.25 27.04 0.95
CA MET A 278 33.05 25.87 1.30
C MET A 278 33.23 25.04 0.01
N PRO A 279 34.45 24.85 -0.48
CA PRO A 279 34.70 24.00 -1.64
C PRO A 279 34.36 22.56 -1.24
N ILE A 280 33.49 21.91 -2.00
CA ILE A 280 33.25 20.48 -1.92
C ILE A 280 34.53 19.79 -2.37
N THR A 281 35.34 19.34 -1.42
CA THR A 281 36.48 18.44 -1.72
C THR A 281 35.89 17.10 -2.14
N PRO A 282 36.20 16.57 -3.33
CA PRO A 282 35.74 15.24 -3.71
C PRO A 282 36.33 14.21 -2.74
N MET A 283 35.46 13.48 -2.06
CA MET A 283 35.88 12.33 -1.24
C MET A 283 36.51 11.28 -2.15
N THR A 284 37.79 11.05 -1.94
CA THR A 284 38.50 9.91 -2.52
C THR A 284 37.86 8.63 -2.00
N PRO A 285 37.56 7.63 -2.86
CA PRO A 285 36.98 6.39 -2.40
C PRO A 285 37.90 5.70 -1.40
N SER A 286 37.40 5.42 -0.23
CA SER A 286 38.07 4.71 0.83
C SER A 286 38.48 3.33 0.35
N ARG A 287 39.74 3.00 0.57
CA ARG A 287 40.42 1.74 0.34
C ARG A 287 39.58 0.52 0.75
N PRO A 288 39.52 -0.57 -0.03
CA PRO A 288 38.81 -1.77 0.36
C PRO A 288 39.36 -2.34 1.66
N LEU A 289 38.44 -2.67 2.57
CA LEU A 289 38.74 -3.38 3.81
C LEU A 289 39.31 -4.75 3.45
N THR A 290 40.61 -4.93 3.70
CA THR A 290 41.27 -6.23 3.65
C THR A 290 40.69 -7.13 4.73
N ALA A 291 40.25 -8.32 4.34
CA ALA A 291 39.82 -9.37 5.23
C ALA A 291 40.94 -9.72 6.23
N PRO A 292 40.64 -10.02 7.50
CA PRO A 292 41.63 -10.53 8.43
C PRO A 292 42.05 -11.95 8.03
N ALA A 293 43.35 -12.12 7.89
CA ALA A 293 44.02 -13.40 7.64
C ALA A 293 43.90 -14.34 8.83
N ASP A 294 43.75 -15.61 8.51
CA ASP A 294 44.14 -16.80 9.26
C ASP A 294 43.79 -16.91 10.74
N ARG A 295 42.78 -17.72 11.01
CA ARG A 295 42.78 -18.56 12.23
C ARG A 295 43.09 -20.01 11.83
N GLN A 296 44.20 -20.47 12.41
CA GLN A 296 44.84 -21.78 12.36
C GLN A 296 43.83 -22.93 12.45
N GLN A 297 44.05 -23.91 11.58
CA GLN A 297 43.58 -25.28 11.68
C GLN A 297 43.85 -25.84 13.08
N ALA A 298 42.82 -26.22 13.79
CA ALA A 298 42.93 -27.10 14.94
C ALA A 298 42.60 -28.51 14.50
N ASP A 299 43.55 -29.41 14.79
CA ASP A 299 43.56 -30.83 14.54
C ASP A 299 42.24 -31.55 14.86
N VAL A 300 41.76 -32.32 13.89
CA VAL A 300 40.74 -33.35 14.10
C VAL A 300 41.47 -34.70 14.19
N PRO A 301 41.36 -35.46 15.28
CA PRO A 301 41.96 -36.79 15.34
C PRO A 301 41.17 -37.77 14.47
N THR A 302 41.91 -38.42 13.60
CA THR A 302 41.51 -39.58 12.80
C THR A 302 41.18 -40.75 13.72
N MET A 303 39.95 -41.22 13.71
CA MET A 303 39.59 -42.53 14.26
C MET A 303 39.50 -43.53 13.11
N ALA A 304 40.33 -44.58 13.30
CA ALA A 304 40.51 -45.71 12.41
C ALA A 304 39.25 -46.53 12.18
N ALA A 305 39.13 -46.99 10.96
CA ALA A 305 38.20 -48.04 10.57
C ALA A 305 38.66 -49.40 11.14
N GLY A 306 37.77 -50.15 11.68
CA GLY A 306 37.88 -51.59 11.93
C GLY A 306 36.72 -52.33 11.24
N PRO A 307 36.98 -53.50 10.65
CA PRO A 307 36.07 -54.18 9.73
C PRO A 307 35.21 -55.22 10.39
N ASP A 308 34.19 -55.66 9.63
CA ASP A 308 33.46 -56.95 9.69
C ASP A 308 32.44 -57.18 10.84
N GLN A 309 31.22 -57.41 10.46
CA GLN A 309 30.63 -58.74 10.45
C GLN A 309 29.25 -58.75 9.79
N LEU A 310 29.13 -59.61 8.84
CA LEU A 310 27.98 -60.23 8.19
C LEU A 310 27.00 -60.93 9.16
N LEU A 311 25.79 -61.23 8.60
CA LEU A 311 24.73 -62.16 9.03
C LEU A 311 23.71 -61.56 10.02
N ASP A 312 22.42 -61.57 9.77
CA ASP A 312 21.40 -62.38 9.05
C ASP A 312 20.25 -61.51 8.57
#